data_999b89455519d69e60f85eefa464f506
#
_entry.id   999b89455519d69e60f85eefa464f506
#
_cell.length_a   1.000
_cell.length_b   1.000
_cell.length_c   1.000
_cell.angle_alpha   90.00
_cell.angle_beta   90.00
_cell.angle_gamma   90.00
#
_symmetry.space_group_name_H-M   'P 1'
#
loop_
_entity.id
_entity.type
_entity.pdbx_description
1 polymer ?
#
loop_
_entity_poly.entity_id
_entity_poly.type
_entity_poly.pdbx_seq_one_letter_code
_entity_poly.pdbx_strand_id
1 'polypeptide(L)'
;MKVKETGKNWLVVGASRNGIGTAIATAAAQQGNRVIITGAEQEPLSMPAGVGEYHQLDISDSLAIKSLATRFEALDVLVNCAAISRRDNEEEIEVFRKVIEINLIGNYEVIKIFEKALIATGGSIINIASMYSFLGSPKVPAYGASKAGIHQLTRSLALKLAPYNVRVNAIAPGFVVTEQTQRGRADAEHNSLVIARTPFGRWGLPEDIAGPAMFLASDQAAFITGQTIIVDGGYSIG
;
A
#
# COMPACT_ATOMS: atom_id res chain seq x y z
N MET A 1 -32.32 -12.28 12.32
CA MET A 1 -30.93 -12.03 11.94
C MET A 1 -30.69 -10.53 12.10
N LYS A 2 -29.96 -10.08 13.14
CA LYS A 2 -29.57 -8.67 13.27
C LYS A 2 -28.44 -8.42 12.28
N VAL A 3 -28.68 -7.63 11.25
CA VAL A 3 -27.65 -7.02 10.40
C VAL A 3 -26.79 -6.17 11.33
N LYS A 4 -25.54 -6.55 11.56
CA LYS A 4 -24.55 -5.68 12.21
C LYS A 4 -24.21 -4.58 11.22
N GLU A 5 -24.90 -3.47 11.28
CA GLU A 5 -24.49 -2.20 10.70
C GLU A 5 -23.36 -1.62 11.55
N THR A 6 -22.15 -2.03 11.30
CA THR A 6 -20.98 -1.19 11.58
C THR A 6 -19.96 -1.54 10.52
N GLY A 7 -19.77 -0.64 9.56
CA GLY A 7 -18.68 -0.74 8.59
C GLY A 7 -17.34 -0.92 9.32
N LYS A 8 -16.40 -1.63 8.73
CA LYS A 8 -15.06 -1.84 9.26
C LYS A 8 -14.30 -0.51 9.35
N ASN A 9 -13.43 -0.35 10.34
CA ASN A 9 -12.51 0.78 10.47
C ASN A 9 -11.26 0.53 9.61
N TRP A 10 -11.03 1.40 8.65
CA TRP A 10 -9.88 1.34 7.74
C TRP A 10 -8.94 2.52 7.96
N LEU A 11 -7.64 2.24 7.93
CA LEU A 11 -6.60 3.24 7.81
C LEU A 11 -5.81 2.98 6.51
N VAL A 12 -5.83 3.94 5.58
CA VAL A 12 -5.06 3.88 4.34
C VAL A 12 -3.94 4.91 4.40
N VAL A 13 -2.72 4.43 4.61
CA VAL A 13 -1.52 5.26 4.73
C VAL A 13 -0.95 5.54 3.36
N GLY A 14 -0.86 6.82 2.98
CA GLY A 14 -0.39 7.24 1.65
C GLY A 14 -1.51 7.29 0.60
N ALA A 15 -2.60 7.99 0.93
CA ALA A 15 -3.77 8.15 0.05
C ALA A 15 -4.17 9.62 -0.17
N SER A 16 -3.22 10.55 -0.09
CA SER A 16 -3.43 11.99 -0.29
C SER A 16 -3.38 12.44 -1.74
N ARG A 17 -2.97 11.57 -2.67
CA ARG A 17 -2.78 11.85 -4.10
C ARG A 17 -3.52 10.82 -4.96
N ASN A 18 -3.89 11.21 -6.18
CA ASN A 18 -4.47 10.28 -7.15
C ASN A 18 -3.53 9.08 -7.39
N GLY A 19 -4.02 7.89 -7.06
CA GLY A 19 -3.25 6.66 -7.18
C GLY A 19 -3.87 5.46 -6.45
N ILE A 20 -3.06 4.48 -6.16
CA ILE A 20 -3.49 3.21 -5.57
C ILE A 20 -4.19 3.41 -4.22
N GLY A 21 -3.61 4.25 -3.34
CA GLY A 21 -4.18 4.49 -2.01
C GLY A 21 -5.57 5.11 -2.06
N THR A 22 -5.76 6.14 -2.92
CA THR A 22 -7.08 6.78 -3.12
C THR A 22 -8.10 5.84 -3.73
N ALA A 23 -7.73 4.99 -4.68
CA ALA A 23 -8.65 4.01 -5.27
C ALA A 23 -9.09 2.97 -4.23
N ILE A 24 -8.17 2.45 -3.40
CA ILE A 24 -8.50 1.52 -2.32
C ILE A 24 -9.41 2.20 -1.29
N ALA A 25 -9.11 3.44 -0.87
CA ALA A 25 -9.91 4.18 0.08
C ALA A 25 -11.33 4.45 -0.44
N THR A 26 -11.46 4.83 -1.72
CA THR A 26 -12.75 5.01 -2.39
C THR A 26 -13.55 3.71 -2.40
N ALA A 27 -12.94 2.60 -2.82
CA ALA A 27 -13.61 1.30 -2.87
C ALA A 27 -14.08 0.83 -1.48
N ALA A 28 -13.27 1.07 -0.45
CA ALA A 28 -13.62 0.75 0.93
C ALA A 28 -14.80 1.61 1.42
N ALA A 29 -14.78 2.91 1.17
CA ALA A 29 -15.86 3.83 1.57
C ALA A 29 -17.19 3.51 0.86
N GLN A 30 -17.14 3.14 -0.43
CA GLN A 30 -18.32 2.72 -1.20
C GLN A 30 -19.00 1.46 -0.64
N GLN A 31 -18.29 0.63 0.11
CA GLN A 31 -18.84 -0.52 0.82
C GLN A 31 -19.36 -0.19 2.22
N GLY A 32 -19.47 1.10 2.56
CA GLY A 32 -19.99 1.55 3.85
C GLY A 32 -18.99 1.45 5.01
N ASN A 33 -17.69 1.30 4.73
CA ASN A 33 -16.67 1.29 5.76
C ASN A 33 -16.32 2.72 6.20
N ARG A 34 -15.91 2.88 7.46
CA ARG A 34 -15.28 4.10 7.94
C ARG A 34 -13.82 4.10 7.50
N VAL A 35 -13.45 5.04 6.65
CA VAL A 35 -12.10 5.13 6.08
C VAL A 35 -11.43 6.41 6.52
N ILE A 36 -10.25 6.27 7.10
CA ILE A 36 -9.33 7.35 7.42
C ILE A 36 -8.13 7.23 6.48
N ILE A 37 -7.73 8.33 5.88
CA ILE A 37 -6.55 8.38 5.00
C ILE A 37 -5.46 9.29 5.56
N THR A 38 -4.22 9.02 5.16
CA THR A 38 -3.08 9.88 5.50
C THR A 38 -2.21 10.19 4.29
N GLY A 39 -1.41 11.24 4.43
CA GLY A 39 -0.36 11.64 3.50
C GLY A 39 0.60 12.62 4.16
N ALA A 40 1.75 12.85 3.53
CA ALA A 40 2.77 13.77 4.05
C ALA A 40 2.37 15.25 3.89
N GLU A 41 1.43 15.55 3.00
CA GLU A 41 0.95 16.89 2.72
C GLU A 41 0.11 17.42 3.87
N GLN A 42 0.11 18.74 4.08
CA GLN A 42 -0.74 19.38 5.08
C GLN A 42 -2.24 19.15 4.81
N GLU A 43 -2.62 19.17 3.53
CA GLU A 43 -3.95 18.85 3.03
C GLU A 43 -3.85 17.84 1.89
N PRO A 44 -4.86 16.97 1.69
CA PRO A 44 -4.83 16.00 0.61
C PRO A 44 -4.94 16.71 -0.74
N LEU A 45 -4.10 16.36 -1.69
CA LEU A 45 -4.17 16.85 -3.07
C LEU A 45 -5.36 16.23 -3.82
N SER A 46 -5.84 15.09 -3.36
CA SER A 46 -7.04 14.44 -3.86
C SER A 46 -7.73 13.72 -2.71
N MET A 47 -8.98 14.10 -2.43
CA MET A 47 -9.80 13.44 -1.41
C MET A 47 -10.59 12.31 -2.07
N PRO A 48 -10.46 11.04 -1.61
CA PRO A 48 -11.21 9.92 -2.18
C PRO A 48 -12.71 10.09 -1.96
N ALA A 49 -13.52 9.68 -2.92
CA ALA A 49 -14.97 9.76 -2.82
C ALA A 49 -15.50 8.95 -1.63
N GLY A 50 -16.35 9.57 -0.82
CA GLY A 50 -16.95 8.95 0.39
C GLY A 50 -16.03 8.92 1.61
N VAL A 51 -14.81 9.42 1.53
CA VAL A 51 -13.89 9.55 2.67
C VAL A 51 -13.98 10.96 3.24
N GLY A 52 -14.23 11.07 4.54
CA GLY A 52 -14.41 12.36 5.23
C GLY A 52 -13.28 12.74 6.19
N GLU A 53 -12.28 11.87 6.39
CA GLU A 53 -11.25 12.08 7.40
C GLU A 53 -9.84 11.89 6.81
N TYR A 54 -9.02 12.96 6.91
CA TYR A 54 -7.62 13.00 6.52
C TYR A 54 -6.75 13.43 7.69
N HIS A 55 -5.58 12.80 7.83
CA HIS A 55 -4.54 13.26 8.74
C HIS A 55 -3.22 13.39 8.01
N GLN A 56 -2.55 14.53 8.23
CA GLN A 56 -1.16 14.67 7.81
C GLN A 56 -0.30 13.65 8.57
N LEU A 57 0.49 12.86 7.86
CA LEU A 57 1.39 11.88 8.43
C LEU A 57 2.61 11.68 7.53
N ASP A 58 3.78 12.13 7.98
CA ASP A 58 5.07 11.65 7.49
C ASP A 58 5.43 10.38 8.27
N ILE A 59 5.47 9.25 7.58
CA ILE A 59 5.77 7.95 8.22
C ILE A 59 7.24 7.78 8.61
N SER A 60 8.10 8.77 8.36
CA SER A 60 9.44 8.86 8.94
C SER A 60 9.45 9.56 10.31
N ASP A 61 8.32 10.06 10.78
CA ASP A 61 8.13 10.66 12.10
C ASP A 61 7.38 9.72 13.05
N SER A 62 8.14 9.01 13.88
CA SER A 62 7.62 8.10 14.90
C SER A 62 6.63 8.75 15.87
N LEU A 63 6.81 10.03 16.20
CA LEU A 63 5.93 10.73 17.14
C LEU A 63 4.58 11.03 16.48
N ALA A 64 4.59 11.41 15.21
CA ALA A 64 3.37 11.60 14.43
C ALA A 64 2.56 10.30 14.31
N ILE A 65 3.22 9.16 14.02
CA ILE A 65 2.56 7.85 13.95
C ILE A 65 1.93 7.49 15.32
N LYS A 66 2.68 7.66 16.43
CA LYS A 66 2.17 7.39 17.78
C LYS A 66 0.97 8.28 18.12
N SER A 67 1.05 9.57 17.79
CA SER A 67 -0.04 10.52 18.01
C SER A 67 -1.31 10.11 17.26
N LEU A 68 -1.19 9.72 15.98
CA LEU A 68 -2.34 9.25 15.21
C LEU A 68 -2.94 7.98 15.81
N ALA A 69 -2.11 7.05 16.27
CA ALA A 69 -2.57 5.76 16.82
C ALA A 69 -3.42 5.90 18.07
N THR A 70 -3.30 7.00 18.85
CA THR A 70 -4.16 7.25 20.03
C THR A 70 -5.64 7.38 19.68
N ARG A 71 -5.97 7.62 18.42
CA ARG A 71 -7.34 7.75 17.91
C ARG A 71 -8.00 6.39 17.60
N PHE A 72 -7.24 5.30 17.70
CA PHE A 72 -7.70 3.96 17.29
C PHE A 72 -7.61 2.99 18.46
N GLU A 73 -8.73 2.69 19.08
CA GLU A 73 -8.84 1.57 20.03
C GLU A 73 -8.92 0.23 19.28
N ALA A 74 -9.50 0.25 18.08
CA ALA A 74 -9.69 -0.91 17.21
C ALA A 74 -9.52 -0.51 15.73
N LEU A 75 -8.82 -1.35 14.97
CA LEU A 75 -8.58 -1.16 13.54
C LEU A 75 -8.79 -2.49 12.82
N ASP A 76 -9.72 -2.51 11.86
CA ASP A 76 -10.04 -3.74 11.11
C ASP A 76 -9.12 -3.93 9.91
N VAL A 77 -8.74 -2.83 9.23
CA VAL A 77 -7.89 -2.90 8.04
C VAL A 77 -6.86 -1.78 8.04
N LEU A 78 -5.59 -2.17 7.90
CA LEU A 78 -4.47 -1.27 7.63
C LEU A 78 -3.96 -1.48 6.22
N VAL A 79 -3.93 -0.43 5.40
CA VAL A 79 -3.31 -0.44 4.07
C VAL A 79 -2.07 0.44 4.09
N ASN A 80 -0.88 -0.15 3.90
CA ASN A 80 0.39 0.56 3.78
C ASN A 80 0.69 0.83 2.31
N CYS A 81 0.35 2.02 1.84
CA CYS A 81 0.54 2.47 0.46
C CYS A 81 1.58 3.59 0.32
N ALA A 82 2.00 4.21 1.42
CA ALA A 82 2.99 5.28 1.39
C ALA A 82 4.34 4.77 0.87
N ALA A 83 4.84 5.40 -0.17
CA ALA A 83 6.15 5.10 -0.74
C ALA A 83 6.64 6.25 -1.61
N ILE A 84 7.96 6.34 -1.74
CA ILE A 84 8.63 7.22 -2.69
C ILE A 84 9.52 6.39 -3.63
N SER A 85 9.73 6.90 -4.83
CA SER A 85 10.80 6.49 -5.74
C SER A 85 11.52 7.74 -6.23
N ARG A 86 12.82 7.63 -6.40
CA ARG A 86 13.70 8.69 -6.90
C ARG A 86 14.45 8.20 -8.14
N ARG A 87 13.66 7.71 -9.11
CA ARG A 87 14.17 7.16 -10.38
C ARG A 87 15.32 8.01 -10.92
N ASP A 88 16.37 7.35 -11.35
CA ASP A 88 17.62 7.88 -11.89
C ASP A 88 18.55 8.59 -10.85
N ASN A 89 18.17 8.66 -9.56
CA ASN A 89 18.98 9.25 -8.49
C ASN A 89 19.19 8.29 -7.30
N GLU A 90 18.69 7.05 -7.36
CA GLU A 90 18.73 6.11 -6.23
C GLU A 90 20.12 5.44 -6.03
N GLU A 91 21.09 5.75 -6.88
CA GLU A 91 22.50 5.35 -6.68
C GLU A 91 23.19 6.22 -5.62
N GLU A 92 22.71 7.45 -5.40
CA GLU A 92 23.19 8.34 -4.35
C GLU A 92 22.83 7.77 -2.98
N ILE A 93 23.83 7.55 -2.12
CA ILE A 93 23.63 6.84 -0.84
C ILE A 93 22.60 7.51 0.07
N GLU A 94 22.50 8.84 0.08
CA GLU A 94 21.53 9.56 0.90
C GLU A 94 20.11 9.41 0.34
N VAL A 95 19.96 9.36 -0.99
CA VAL A 95 18.68 9.06 -1.64
C VAL A 95 18.27 7.62 -1.37
N PHE A 96 19.23 6.69 -1.48
CA PHE A 96 19.01 5.28 -1.13
C PHE A 96 18.47 5.13 0.30
N ARG A 97 19.17 5.74 1.27
CA ARG A 97 18.78 5.73 2.68
C ARG A 97 17.37 6.26 2.87
N LYS A 98 17.01 7.40 2.24
CA LYS A 98 15.69 8.02 2.37
C LYS A 98 14.59 7.14 1.80
N VAL A 99 14.85 6.45 0.68
CA VAL A 99 13.90 5.50 0.09
C VAL A 99 13.66 4.30 1.03
N ILE A 100 14.73 3.71 1.59
CA ILE A 100 14.61 2.61 2.56
C ILE A 100 13.88 3.07 3.82
N GLU A 101 14.24 4.25 4.34
CA GLU A 101 13.61 4.83 5.53
C GLU A 101 12.09 4.92 5.39
N ILE A 102 11.61 5.54 4.32
CA ILE A 102 10.18 5.71 4.10
C ILE A 102 9.51 4.39 3.71
N ASN A 103 10.04 3.71 2.67
CA ASN A 103 9.32 2.60 2.05
C ASN A 103 9.32 1.32 2.88
N LEU A 104 10.32 1.12 3.73
CA LEU A 104 10.47 -0.11 4.52
C LEU A 104 10.34 0.17 6.02
N ILE A 105 11.18 1.03 6.58
CA ILE A 105 11.23 1.26 8.02
C ILE A 105 9.96 1.95 8.50
N GLY A 106 9.55 3.05 7.85
CA GLY A 106 8.34 3.78 8.23
C GLY A 106 7.07 2.93 8.11
N ASN A 107 6.92 2.14 7.03
CA ASN A 107 5.79 1.21 6.90
C ASN A 107 5.80 0.12 8.00
N TYR A 108 6.98 -0.39 8.37
CA TYR A 108 7.10 -1.33 9.49
C TYR A 108 6.71 -0.69 10.81
N GLU A 109 7.14 0.55 11.04
CA GLU A 109 6.83 1.29 12.25
C GLU A 109 5.33 1.58 12.39
N VAL A 110 4.66 1.94 11.31
CA VAL A 110 3.19 2.05 11.28
C VAL A 110 2.55 0.74 11.75
N ILE A 111 2.95 -0.41 11.19
CA ILE A 111 2.40 -1.71 11.61
C ILE A 111 2.63 -1.94 13.10
N LYS A 112 3.84 -1.67 13.60
CA LYS A 112 4.19 -1.90 15.01
C LYS A 112 3.39 -1.05 15.97
N ILE A 113 3.16 0.19 15.64
CA ILE A 113 2.42 1.12 16.48
C ILE A 113 0.92 0.79 16.48
N PHE A 114 0.35 0.39 15.33
CA PHE A 114 -1.06 -0.02 15.22
C PHE A 114 -1.31 -1.50 15.59
N GLU A 115 -0.28 -2.29 15.91
CA GLU A 115 -0.39 -3.73 16.19
C GLU A 115 -1.46 -4.05 17.24
N LYS A 116 -1.53 -3.27 18.33
CA LYS A 116 -2.53 -3.48 19.39
C LYS A 116 -3.97 -3.27 18.89
N ALA A 117 -4.22 -2.23 18.10
CA ALA A 117 -5.54 -1.95 17.54
C ALA A 117 -5.98 -3.02 16.52
N LEU A 118 -5.03 -3.56 15.74
CA LEU A 118 -5.28 -4.67 14.80
C LEU A 118 -5.56 -5.99 15.52
N ILE A 119 -4.83 -6.29 16.59
CA ILE A 119 -5.07 -7.48 17.42
C ILE A 119 -6.46 -7.43 18.06
N ALA A 120 -6.93 -6.28 18.47
CA ALA A 120 -8.24 -6.11 19.10
C ALA A 120 -9.41 -6.56 18.20
N THR A 121 -9.24 -6.56 16.88
CA THR A 121 -10.27 -6.96 15.90
C THR A 121 -9.98 -8.28 15.19
N GLY A 122 -8.77 -8.82 15.29
CA GLY A 122 -8.31 -9.86 14.38
C GLY A 122 -8.23 -9.34 12.94
N GLY A 123 -7.67 -8.15 12.75
CA GLY A 123 -7.75 -7.35 11.52
C GLY A 123 -6.93 -7.89 10.35
N SER A 124 -6.86 -7.08 9.29
CA SER A 124 -6.10 -7.40 8.07
C SER A 124 -5.11 -6.28 7.73
N ILE A 125 -3.87 -6.64 7.45
CA ILE A 125 -2.82 -5.73 6.95
C ILE A 125 -2.59 -6.01 5.48
N ILE A 126 -2.62 -4.96 4.65
CA ILE A 126 -2.36 -5.02 3.21
C ILE A 126 -1.19 -4.10 2.92
N ASN A 127 -0.06 -4.68 2.57
CA ASN A 127 1.14 -3.94 2.18
C ASN A 127 1.17 -3.75 0.66
N ILE A 128 1.50 -2.56 0.18
CA ILE A 128 1.75 -2.35 -1.25
C ILE A 128 3.25 -2.57 -1.52
N ALA A 129 3.54 -3.76 -2.05
CA ALA A 129 4.83 -4.16 -2.57
C ALA A 129 5.02 -3.61 -4.01
N SER A 130 5.67 -4.34 -4.89
CA SER A 130 5.85 -4.03 -6.32
C SER A 130 6.30 -5.28 -7.07
N MET A 131 6.10 -5.35 -8.38
CA MET A 131 6.81 -6.31 -9.24
C MET A 131 8.35 -6.21 -9.07
N TYR A 132 8.86 -5.03 -8.71
CA TYR A 132 10.27 -4.84 -8.36
C TYR A 132 10.69 -5.50 -7.03
N SER A 133 9.76 -6.12 -6.31
CA SER A 133 10.13 -7.07 -5.24
C SER A 133 10.76 -8.35 -5.79
N PHE A 134 10.57 -8.64 -7.07
CA PHE A 134 10.99 -9.89 -7.75
C PHE A 134 11.88 -9.63 -8.97
N LEU A 135 11.74 -8.46 -9.59
CA LEU A 135 12.48 -8.07 -10.79
C LEU A 135 13.51 -7.00 -10.46
N GLY A 136 14.69 -7.10 -11.06
CA GLY A 136 15.70 -6.05 -10.99
C GLY A 136 15.37 -4.85 -11.87
N SER A 137 15.81 -3.65 -11.43
CA SER A 137 15.82 -2.45 -12.24
C SER A 137 17.03 -1.60 -11.92
N PRO A 138 17.87 -1.25 -12.91
CA PRO A 138 19.04 -0.40 -12.67
C PRO A 138 18.64 1.05 -12.31
N LYS A 139 17.43 1.48 -12.65
CA LYS A 139 16.96 2.86 -12.43
C LYS A 139 16.37 3.12 -11.05
N VAL A 140 16.05 2.07 -10.29
CA VAL A 140 15.35 2.18 -8.99
C VAL A 140 15.84 1.11 -7.99
N PRO A 141 17.16 1.01 -7.73
CA PRO A 141 17.73 -0.04 -6.89
C PRO A 141 17.23 0.03 -5.43
N ALA A 142 17.12 1.21 -4.85
CA ALA A 142 16.63 1.41 -3.48
C ALA A 142 15.14 1.07 -3.37
N TYR A 143 14.34 1.50 -4.35
CA TYR A 143 12.91 1.17 -4.40
C TYR A 143 12.71 -0.34 -4.48
N GLY A 144 13.42 -1.02 -5.42
CA GLY A 144 13.36 -2.47 -5.55
C GLY A 144 13.74 -3.19 -4.25
N ALA A 145 14.87 -2.81 -3.63
CA ALA A 145 15.30 -3.36 -2.35
C ALA A 145 14.24 -3.13 -1.23
N SER A 146 13.68 -1.92 -1.15
CA SER A 146 12.63 -1.61 -0.16
C SER A 146 11.38 -2.47 -0.36
N LYS A 147 10.94 -2.69 -1.60
CA LYS A 147 9.76 -3.48 -1.93
C LYS A 147 9.98 -4.99 -1.77
N ALA A 148 11.20 -5.48 -2.02
CA ALA A 148 11.61 -6.83 -1.64
C ALA A 148 11.60 -7.01 -0.12
N GLY A 149 12.04 -5.99 0.64
CA GLY A 149 11.93 -5.94 2.09
C GLY A 149 10.49 -6.02 2.58
N ILE A 150 9.57 -5.28 1.97
CA ILE A 150 8.11 -5.33 2.28
C ILE A 150 7.53 -6.72 1.98
N HIS A 151 7.90 -7.35 0.85
CA HIS A 151 7.48 -8.71 0.54
C HIS A 151 7.90 -9.69 1.64
N GLN A 152 9.17 -9.67 2.06
CA GLN A 152 9.66 -10.57 3.12
C GLN A 152 9.09 -10.22 4.50
N LEU A 153 8.95 -8.92 4.81
CA LEU A 153 8.34 -8.45 6.05
C LEU A 153 6.89 -8.92 6.20
N THR A 154 6.12 -8.93 5.10
CA THR A 154 4.74 -9.46 5.05
C THR A 154 4.69 -10.90 5.55
N ARG A 155 5.60 -11.76 5.10
CA ARG A 155 5.67 -13.17 5.52
C ARG A 155 6.02 -13.31 7.01
N SER A 156 7.01 -12.56 7.47
CA SER A 156 7.46 -12.60 8.87
C SER A 156 6.37 -12.12 9.83
N LEU A 157 5.67 -11.04 9.47
CA LEU A 157 4.57 -10.50 10.26
C LEU A 157 3.32 -11.40 10.22
N ALA A 158 3.05 -12.07 9.11
CA ALA A 158 1.98 -13.06 9.02
C ALA A 158 2.17 -14.19 10.06
N LEU A 159 3.38 -14.73 10.16
CA LEU A 159 3.70 -15.74 11.17
C LEU A 159 3.57 -15.21 12.60
N LYS A 160 4.06 -13.99 12.85
CA LYS A 160 4.02 -13.35 14.16
C LYS A 160 2.61 -13.06 14.64
N LEU A 161 1.74 -12.60 13.73
CA LEU A 161 0.41 -12.09 14.07
C LEU A 161 -0.72 -13.13 13.92
N ALA A 162 -0.44 -14.27 13.28
CA ALA A 162 -1.42 -15.36 13.13
C ALA A 162 -2.06 -15.86 14.46
N PRO A 163 -1.33 -15.98 15.60
CA PRO A 163 -1.94 -16.35 16.87
C PRO A 163 -3.03 -15.39 17.35
N TYR A 164 -3.06 -14.17 16.83
CA TYR A 164 -4.06 -13.14 17.15
C TYR A 164 -5.13 -13.00 16.04
N ASN A 165 -5.19 -13.94 15.08
CA ASN A 165 -6.07 -13.92 13.91
C ASN A 165 -5.87 -12.68 13.00
N VAL A 166 -4.75 -11.97 13.11
CA VAL A 166 -4.43 -10.87 12.20
C VAL A 166 -3.77 -11.44 10.95
N ARG A 167 -4.36 -11.14 9.79
CA ARG A 167 -3.81 -11.55 8.50
C ARG A 167 -2.91 -10.46 7.93
N VAL A 168 -1.79 -10.84 7.34
CA VAL A 168 -0.84 -9.91 6.73
C VAL A 168 -0.54 -10.38 5.31
N ASN A 169 -0.95 -9.60 4.31
CA ASN A 169 -0.73 -9.91 2.91
C ASN A 169 -0.16 -8.70 2.17
N ALA A 170 0.31 -8.91 0.96
CA ALA A 170 0.79 -7.85 0.09
C ALA A 170 0.16 -7.93 -1.30
N ILE A 171 0.13 -6.80 -1.97
CA ILE A 171 -0.13 -6.69 -3.39
C ILE A 171 1.14 -6.15 -4.05
N ALA A 172 1.55 -6.75 -5.16
CA ALA A 172 2.68 -6.31 -5.97
C ALA A 172 2.19 -5.78 -7.31
N PRO A 173 1.91 -4.47 -7.42
CA PRO A 173 1.50 -3.86 -8.67
C PRO A 173 2.62 -3.90 -9.72
N GLY A 174 2.23 -3.99 -11.00
CA GLY A 174 3.06 -3.66 -12.13
C GLY A 174 3.11 -2.15 -12.37
N PHE A 175 3.15 -1.76 -13.64
CA PHE A 175 3.07 -0.37 -14.04
C PHE A 175 1.62 0.13 -13.98
N VAL A 176 1.33 1.05 -13.04
CA VAL A 176 -0.01 1.61 -12.79
C VAL A 176 0.00 3.11 -13.04
N VAL A 177 -1.07 3.62 -13.61
CA VAL A 177 -1.30 5.06 -13.86
C VAL A 177 -1.51 5.78 -12.54
N THR A 178 -0.47 6.50 -12.08
CA THR A 178 -0.48 7.32 -10.86
C THR A 178 0.27 8.61 -11.10
N GLU A 179 0.24 9.56 -10.16
CA GLU A 179 1.12 10.74 -10.22
C GLU A 179 2.60 10.34 -10.21
N GLN A 180 2.98 9.37 -9.40
CA GLN A 180 4.37 8.89 -9.30
C GLN A 180 4.91 8.36 -10.63
N THR A 181 4.06 7.78 -11.48
CA THR A 181 4.44 7.21 -12.78
C THR A 181 4.27 8.18 -13.95
N GLN A 182 3.78 9.40 -13.71
CA GLN A 182 3.49 10.38 -14.76
C GLN A 182 4.69 10.66 -15.65
N ARG A 183 5.87 10.88 -15.06
CA ARG A 183 7.11 11.13 -15.83
C ARG A 183 7.48 9.95 -16.73
N GLY A 184 7.37 8.71 -16.21
CA GLY A 184 7.65 7.50 -17.01
C GLY A 184 6.65 7.29 -18.15
N ARG A 185 5.38 7.65 -17.95
CA ARG A 185 4.34 7.58 -19.00
C ARG A 185 4.52 8.65 -20.09
N ALA A 186 5.08 9.81 -19.73
CA ALA A 186 5.38 10.87 -20.68
C ALA A 186 6.62 10.57 -21.55
N ASP A 187 7.48 9.66 -21.14
CA ASP A 187 8.59 9.14 -21.93
C ASP A 187 8.05 8.12 -22.95
N ALA A 188 8.02 8.48 -24.24
CA ALA A 188 7.40 7.68 -25.29
C ALA A 188 8.07 6.32 -25.50
N GLU A 189 9.40 6.25 -25.36
CA GLU A 189 10.15 5.01 -25.49
C GLU A 189 9.82 4.08 -24.33
N HIS A 190 9.93 4.58 -23.08
CA HIS A 190 9.59 3.82 -21.88
C HIS A 190 8.13 3.36 -21.90
N ASN A 191 7.20 4.25 -22.28
CA ASN A 191 5.78 3.91 -22.37
C ASN A 191 5.54 2.77 -23.36
N SER A 192 6.16 2.81 -24.54
CA SER A 192 6.05 1.78 -25.58
C SER A 192 6.62 0.44 -25.09
N LEU A 193 7.77 0.44 -24.42
CA LEU A 193 8.38 -0.76 -23.83
C LEU A 193 7.49 -1.39 -22.76
N VAL A 194 6.90 -0.58 -21.88
CA VAL A 194 5.97 -1.05 -20.84
C VAL A 194 4.76 -1.73 -21.47
N ILE A 195 4.13 -1.08 -22.47
CA ILE A 195 2.95 -1.62 -23.15
C ILE A 195 3.30 -2.91 -23.89
N ALA A 196 4.40 -2.93 -24.63
CA ALA A 196 4.82 -4.10 -25.42
C ALA A 196 5.13 -5.32 -24.56
N ARG A 197 5.71 -5.10 -23.36
CA ARG A 197 6.02 -6.18 -22.42
C ARG A 197 4.82 -6.62 -21.56
N THR A 198 3.78 -5.80 -21.44
CA THR A 198 2.59 -6.15 -20.67
C THR A 198 1.62 -6.95 -21.56
N PRO A 199 1.34 -8.24 -21.29
CA PRO A 199 0.41 -9.03 -22.11
C PRO A 199 -0.99 -8.41 -22.28
N PHE A 200 -1.48 -7.67 -21.28
CA PHE A 200 -2.74 -6.94 -21.40
C PHE A 200 -2.64 -5.67 -22.27
N GLY A 201 -1.45 -5.31 -22.79
CA GLY A 201 -1.24 -4.21 -23.72
C GLY A 201 -1.54 -2.82 -23.17
N ARG A 202 -1.53 -2.66 -21.84
CA ARG A 202 -1.83 -1.38 -21.18
C ARG A 202 -1.14 -1.24 -19.84
N TRP A 203 -1.05 -0.01 -19.37
CA TRP A 203 -0.82 0.26 -17.96
C TRP A 203 -2.04 -0.18 -17.14
N GLY A 204 -1.79 -0.66 -15.91
CA GLY A 204 -2.85 -0.85 -14.93
C GLY A 204 -3.46 0.48 -14.50
N LEU A 205 -4.70 0.44 -14.04
CA LEU A 205 -5.36 1.54 -13.36
C LEU A 205 -5.29 1.34 -11.85
N PRO A 206 -5.37 2.39 -11.03
CA PRO A 206 -5.46 2.26 -9.57
C PRO A 206 -6.59 1.30 -9.13
N GLU A 207 -7.70 1.28 -9.86
CA GLU A 207 -8.85 0.41 -9.64
C GLU A 207 -8.54 -1.07 -9.84
N ASP A 208 -7.60 -1.42 -10.73
CA ASP A 208 -7.11 -2.79 -10.91
C ASP A 208 -6.46 -3.33 -9.62
N ILE A 209 -5.96 -2.44 -8.76
CA ILE A 209 -5.32 -2.78 -7.47
C ILE A 209 -6.33 -2.77 -6.32
N ALA A 210 -7.36 -1.92 -6.41
CA ALA A 210 -8.37 -1.81 -5.37
C ALA A 210 -9.18 -3.11 -5.19
N GLY A 211 -9.54 -3.80 -6.27
CA GLY A 211 -10.26 -5.08 -6.20
C GLY A 211 -9.55 -6.14 -5.36
N PRO A 212 -8.29 -6.50 -5.67
CA PRO A 212 -7.49 -7.39 -4.84
C PRO A 212 -7.32 -6.93 -3.38
N ALA A 213 -7.21 -5.62 -3.12
CA ALA A 213 -7.14 -5.10 -1.75
C ALA A 213 -8.45 -5.35 -0.99
N MET A 214 -9.59 -5.08 -1.60
CA MET A 214 -10.90 -5.36 -1.03
C MET A 214 -11.10 -6.85 -0.74
N PHE A 215 -10.68 -7.72 -1.66
CA PHE A 215 -10.69 -9.17 -1.46
C PHE A 215 -9.83 -9.58 -0.25
N LEU A 216 -8.57 -9.13 -0.17
CA LEU A 216 -7.68 -9.46 0.94
C LEU A 216 -8.17 -8.93 2.29
N ALA A 217 -8.92 -7.82 2.32
CA ALA A 217 -9.52 -7.27 3.52
C ALA A 217 -10.80 -8.01 3.96
N SER A 218 -11.42 -8.78 3.07
CA SER A 218 -12.68 -9.46 3.30
C SER A 218 -12.53 -10.80 4.01
N ASP A 219 -13.66 -11.35 4.48
CA ASP A 219 -13.73 -12.68 5.07
C ASP A 219 -13.54 -13.80 4.03
N GLN A 220 -13.67 -13.49 2.73
CA GLN A 220 -13.33 -14.43 1.64
C GLN A 220 -11.85 -14.80 1.61
N ALA A 221 -10.98 -13.95 2.19
CA ALA A 221 -9.55 -14.20 2.34
C ALA A 221 -9.17 -14.71 3.76
N ALA A 222 -10.12 -15.27 4.53
CA ALA A 222 -9.92 -15.67 5.91
C ALA A 222 -8.78 -16.69 6.11
N PHE A 223 -8.46 -17.50 5.10
CA PHE A 223 -7.37 -18.48 5.15
C PHE A 223 -6.14 -18.06 4.33
N ILE A 224 -6.03 -16.75 3.99
CA ILE A 224 -4.91 -16.19 3.23
C ILE A 224 -4.10 -15.26 4.14
N THR A 225 -2.86 -15.65 4.44
CA THR A 225 -1.90 -14.82 5.15
C THR A 225 -0.47 -15.10 4.67
N GLY A 226 0.41 -14.11 4.71
CA GLY A 226 1.79 -14.21 4.24
C GLY A 226 1.95 -14.22 2.71
N GLN A 227 0.89 -13.95 1.95
CA GLN A 227 0.91 -14.02 0.50
C GLN A 227 1.15 -12.65 -0.14
N THR A 228 1.73 -12.67 -1.32
CA THR A 228 1.85 -11.49 -2.20
C THR A 228 1.16 -11.79 -3.52
N ILE A 229 0.10 -11.05 -3.82
CA ILE A 229 -0.63 -11.15 -5.09
C ILE A 229 0.02 -10.19 -6.09
N ILE A 230 0.52 -10.72 -7.19
CA ILE A 230 1.05 -9.91 -8.29
C ILE A 230 -0.12 -9.44 -9.16
N VAL A 231 -0.19 -8.13 -9.40
CA VAL A 231 -1.25 -7.47 -10.20
C VAL A 231 -0.57 -6.55 -11.21
N ASP A 232 -0.12 -7.12 -12.31
CA ASP A 232 0.79 -6.47 -13.25
C ASP A 232 0.43 -6.66 -14.74
N GLY A 233 -0.76 -7.20 -15.02
CA GLY A 233 -1.20 -7.48 -16.39
C GLY A 233 -0.34 -8.52 -17.12
N GLY A 234 0.43 -9.33 -16.39
CA GLY A 234 1.34 -10.34 -16.91
C GLY A 234 2.76 -9.85 -17.18
N TYR A 235 3.09 -8.59 -16.83
CA TYR A 235 4.41 -7.99 -17.09
C TYR A 235 5.59 -8.83 -16.57
N SER A 236 5.46 -9.46 -15.40
CA SER A 236 6.55 -10.20 -14.76
C SER A 236 6.79 -11.59 -15.32
N ILE A 237 5.88 -12.10 -16.14
CA ILE A 237 5.96 -13.44 -16.75
C ILE A 237 6.14 -13.40 -18.27
N GLY A 238 6.12 -12.22 -18.90
CA GLY A 238 6.32 -11.94 -20.31
C GLY A 238 7.74 -11.48 -20.67
#